data_af18cf5fec399417b30d0f6249c57d15
#
_entry.id   af18cf5fec399417b30d0f6249c57d15
#
_cell.length_a   1.000
_cell.length_b   1.000
_cell.length_c   1.000
_cell.angle_alpha   90.00
_cell.angle_beta   90.00
_cell.angle_gamma   90.00
#
_symmetry.space_group_name_H-M   'P 1'
#
loop_
_entity.id
_entity.type
_entity.pdbx_description
1 polymer ?
#
loop_
_entity_poly.entity_id
_entity_poly.type
_entity_poly.pdbx_seq_one_letter_code
_entity_poly.pdbx_strand_id
1 'polypeptide(L)'
;MTPKKTGAIIFSVRCSRAAARTTQKHWKTRIYSTESARGFCGQTGKVAFMANLSVNYCGVNYRNPLVLASATPGWDGEAMRLAGEAGIGGVIPKTIGPKQDWADHPRNGRMFLHRYNGKPIGQVNMELFSTMTRDVWIDRELEIAKKSGATMHISILAMPDPDDTARLVEDIQNTGMVDLFELNVSCPMPASTVGMHIGKNPSLLKRQIEAGKSVAKVPFTVKLTPNDCDLVEVATVAKEAGADGLTISNSIRSFAGVDIETGHPYLRSYGGYTGPAIRPIIMRKLSEVARNVDIPLSGVGGVGSYRDVVEYIMLGATTVQLCTAVMWNGYGQITKILKDLDAWMDQKGYKSFDEIRGIALKDITTVEKLAEMPPLFAEIDADKCTGCG
;
A
#
# COMPACT_ATOMS: atom_id res chain seq x y z
N MET A 1 3.78 32.97 47.82
CA MET A 1 4.66 32.49 46.71
C MET A 1 3.77 32.06 45.59
N THR A 2 3.69 32.87 44.55
CA THR A 2 2.82 32.68 43.38
C THR A 2 3.49 31.74 42.36
N PRO A 3 2.77 30.81 41.66
CA PRO A 3 3.37 29.96 40.66
C PRO A 3 3.57 30.71 39.34
N LYS A 4 4.76 30.56 38.78
CA LYS A 4 5.14 31.09 37.47
C LYS A 4 4.38 30.37 36.34
N LYS A 5 3.78 31.15 35.46
CA LYS A 5 3.14 30.72 34.21
C LYS A 5 4.19 30.17 33.25
N THR A 6 4.08 28.90 32.87
CA THR A 6 4.80 28.32 31.75
C THR A 6 4.09 28.71 30.43
N GLY A 7 4.80 29.48 29.59
CA GLY A 7 4.30 29.91 28.31
C GLY A 7 4.27 28.76 27.30
N ALA A 8 3.11 28.50 26.75
CA ALA A 8 2.95 27.63 25.61
C ALA A 8 3.43 28.36 24.35
N ILE A 9 4.41 27.82 23.65
CA ILE A 9 4.84 28.31 22.34
C ILE A 9 3.84 27.78 21.31
N ILE A 10 2.93 28.65 20.89
CA ILE A 10 2.01 28.39 19.78
C ILE A 10 2.72 28.84 18.51
N PHE A 11 3.10 27.91 17.65
CA PHE A 11 3.47 28.22 16.27
C PHE A 11 2.21 28.54 15.46
N SER A 12 1.85 29.81 15.40
CA SER A 12 0.87 30.31 14.44
C SER A 12 1.55 30.53 13.09
N VAL A 13 1.19 29.75 12.09
CA VAL A 13 1.49 30.06 10.70
C VAL A 13 0.57 31.22 10.29
N ARG A 14 1.10 32.44 10.31
CA ARG A 14 0.42 33.61 9.71
C ARG A 14 0.49 33.47 8.20
N CYS A 15 -0.63 33.14 7.60
CA CYS A 15 -0.87 33.36 6.18
C CYS A 15 -1.03 34.86 5.94
N SER A 16 -0.01 35.57 5.44
CA SER A 16 -0.08 36.95 5.04
C SER A 16 -0.91 37.05 3.77
N ARG A 17 -2.11 37.60 3.89
CA ARG A 17 -2.90 38.09 2.76
C ARG A 17 -2.17 39.30 2.15
N ALA A 18 -1.46 39.07 1.06
CA ALA A 18 -1.08 40.15 0.16
C ALA A 18 -2.08 40.22 -0.99
N ALA A 19 -2.53 41.43 -1.23
CA ALA A 19 -3.64 41.83 -2.07
C ALA A 19 -3.66 41.20 -3.47
N ALA A 20 -4.84 40.68 -3.81
CA ALA A 20 -5.24 40.38 -5.18
C ALA A 20 -5.40 41.68 -5.97
N ARG A 21 -4.65 41.83 -7.06
CA ARG A 21 -5.06 42.67 -8.21
C ARG A 21 -5.01 41.79 -9.46
N THR A 22 -6.20 41.50 -9.92
CA THR A 22 -6.67 41.16 -11.26
C THR A 22 -5.62 41.13 -12.38
N THR A 23 -5.45 39.96 -12.98
CA THR A 23 -5.39 39.80 -14.43
C THR A 23 -6.00 38.44 -14.80
N GLN A 24 -7.23 38.51 -15.32
CA GLN A 24 -7.85 37.41 -16.05
C GLN A 24 -6.98 37.08 -17.27
N LYS A 25 -6.35 35.93 -17.29
CA LYS A 25 -5.85 35.32 -18.51
C LYS A 25 -6.70 34.08 -18.82
N HIS A 26 -7.48 34.23 -19.89
CA HIS A 26 -8.28 33.18 -20.52
C HIS A 26 -7.42 31.98 -20.85
N TRP A 27 -7.70 30.82 -20.24
CA TRP A 27 -7.27 29.53 -20.74
C TRP A 27 -8.26 29.10 -21.83
N LYS A 28 -7.88 29.27 -23.08
CA LYS A 28 -8.59 28.69 -24.22
C LYS A 28 -8.32 27.18 -24.22
N THR A 29 -9.36 26.42 -23.98
CA THR A 29 -9.44 24.99 -24.24
C THR A 29 -9.22 24.76 -25.75
N ARG A 30 -8.09 24.20 -26.13
CA ARG A 30 -7.86 23.75 -27.51
C ARG A 30 -8.51 22.39 -27.69
N ILE A 31 -9.71 22.41 -28.25
CA ILE A 31 -10.33 21.23 -28.84
C ILE A 31 -9.55 20.93 -30.13
N TYR A 32 -8.87 19.80 -30.20
CA TYR A 32 -8.29 19.32 -31.45
C TYR A 32 -9.42 18.77 -32.31
N SER A 33 -9.78 19.51 -33.36
CA SER A 33 -10.61 19.07 -34.44
C SER A 33 -9.88 18.03 -35.28
N THR A 34 -10.54 16.93 -35.57
CA THR A 34 -10.20 15.92 -36.57
C THR A 34 -10.28 16.53 -37.95
N GLU A 35 -9.13 16.88 -38.56
CA GLU A 35 -9.02 16.99 -40.04
C GLU A 35 -7.52 17.18 -40.39
N SER A 36 -6.87 16.10 -40.80
CA SER A 36 -6.00 15.99 -41.98
C SER A 36 -5.26 14.64 -41.96
N ALA A 37 -5.94 13.62 -42.41
CA ALA A 37 -5.29 12.38 -42.84
C ALA A 37 -5.26 12.37 -44.37
N ARG A 38 -4.14 12.82 -44.97
CA ARG A 38 -3.79 12.40 -46.36
C ARG A 38 -2.28 12.40 -46.50
N GLY A 39 -1.77 11.18 -46.76
CA GLY A 39 -0.55 10.96 -47.49
C GLY A 39 0.71 10.68 -46.68
N PHE A 40 0.93 9.41 -46.31
CA PHE A 40 2.21 8.75 -46.47
C PHE A 40 1.96 7.23 -46.56
N CYS A 41 2.09 6.70 -47.73
CA CYS A 41 2.08 5.26 -47.99
C CYS A 41 3.48 4.71 -47.70
N GLY A 42 3.55 3.65 -46.92
CA GLY A 42 4.72 2.78 -46.86
C GLY A 42 5.42 2.69 -45.51
N GLN A 43 4.78 2.09 -44.49
CA GLN A 43 5.46 1.28 -43.45
C GLN A 43 4.42 0.32 -42.89
N THR A 44 4.71 -0.99 -42.94
CA THR A 44 3.92 -2.03 -42.31
C THR A 44 3.67 -1.69 -40.86
N GLY A 45 2.46 -1.17 -40.58
CA GLY A 45 2.07 -0.80 -39.23
C GLY A 45 2.06 -2.05 -38.35
N LYS A 46 2.98 -2.15 -37.41
CA LYS A 46 2.79 -2.99 -36.24
C LYS A 46 1.54 -2.45 -35.55
N VAL A 47 0.46 -3.23 -35.57
CA VAL A 47 -0.69 -2.99 -34.71
C VAL A 47 -0.13 -3.04 -33.29
N ALA A 48 -0.02 -1.90 -32.61
CA ALA A 48 0.38 -1.84 -31.22
C ALA A 48 -0.76 -2.50 -30.41
N PHE A 49 -0.55 -3.71 -29.95
CA PHE A 49 -1.42 -4.33 -28.98
C PHE A 49 -1.08 -3.65 -27.64
N MET A 50 -2.01 -2.84 -27.12
CA MET A 50 -1.92 -2.34 -25.76
C MET A 50 -1.91 -3.53 -24.81
N ALA A 51 -0.97 -3.54 -23.85
CA ALA A 51 -0.88 -4.61 -22.86
C ALA A 51 -2.17 -4.65 -22.03
N ASN A 52 -2.60 -5.86 -21.66
CA ASN A 52 -3.69 -6.02 -20.71
C ASN A 52 -3.16 -5.84 -19.28
N LEU A 53 -3.49 -4.71 -18.65
CA LEU A 53 -3.10 -4.43 -17.26
C LEU A 53 -3.99 -5.10 -16.22
N SER A 54 -5.10 -5.77 -16.62
CA SER A 54 -5.98 -6.42 -15.65
C SER A 54 -5.32 -7.61 -14.95
N VAL A 55 -5.70 -7.86 -13.71
CA VAL A 55 -5.24 -9.01 -12.91
C VAL A 55 -6.42 -9.62 -12.18
N ASN A 56 -6.35 -10.94 -11.92
CA ASN A 56 -7.31 -11.63 -11.05
C ASN A 56 -6.63 -11.93 -9.71
N TYR A 57 -7.18 -11.40 -8.61
CA TYR A 57 -6.72 -11.64 -7.26
C TYR A 57 -7.84 -12.26 -6.43
N CYS A 58 -7.61 -13.47 -5.94
CA CYS A 58 -8.59 -14.24 -5.16
C CYS A 58 -9.95 -14.41 -5.86
N GLY A 59 -9.96 -14.57 -7.20
CA GLY A 59 -11.19 -14.69 -7.99
C GLY A 59 -11.85 -13.36 -8.38
N VAL A 60 -11.35 -12.22 -7.87
CA VAL A 60 -11.85 -10.88 -8.19
C VAL A 60 -10.99 -10.22 -9.25
N ASN A 61 -11.64 -9.64 -10.28
CA ASN A 61 -10.95 -8.96 -11.37
C ASN A 61 -10.68 -7.49 -11.02
N TYR A 62 -9.42 -7.10 -11.11
CA TYR A 62 -8.95 -5.71 -11.01
C TYR A 62 -8.60 -5.19 -12.40
N ARG A 63 -8.97 -3.95 -12.73
CA ARG A 63 -8.63 -3.31 -14.02
C ARG A 63 -7.13 -3.10 -14.23
N ASN A 64 -6.34 -3.09 -13.15
CA ASN A 64 -4.88 -3.07 -13.13
C ASN A 64 -4.37 -3.50 -11.74
N PRO A 65 -3.08 -3.82 -11.57
CA PRO A 65 -2.55 -4.38 -10.33
C PRO A 65 -2.43 -3.38 -9.18
N LEU A 66 -2.63 -2.08 -9.41
CA LEU A 66 -2.45 -1.07 -8.36
C LEU A 66 -3.65 -1.02 -7.43
N VAL A 67 -3.36 -1.00 -6.12
CA VAL A 67 -4.38 -0.91 -5.07
C VAL A 67 -4.00 0.20 -4.10
N LEU A 68 -4.97 1.02 -3.69
CA LEU A 68 -4.77 1.99 -2.61
C LEU A 68 -4.73 1.22 -1.29
N ALA A 69 -3.61 1.31 -0.56
CA ALA A 69 -3.42 0.57 0.69
C ALA A 69 -4.36 1.06 1.80
N SER A 70 -4.73 0.17 2.71
CA SER A 70 -5.43 0.51 3.97
C SER A 70 -4.56 1.40 4.86
N ALA A 71 -4.59 2.70 4.58
CA ALA A 71 -3.77 3.71 5.26
C ALA A 71 -4.38 5.11 5.07
N THR A 72 -3.64 6.16 5.43
CA THR A 72 -4.07 7.56 5.33
C THR A 72 -4.62 7.98 3.94
N PRO A 73 -4.09 7.51 2.78
CA PRO A 73 -4.67 7.86 1.49
C PRO A 73 -6.10 7.33 1.25
N GLY A 74 -6.56 6.32 2.01
CA GLY A 74 -7.93 5.80 2.00
C GLY A 74 -8.70 6.16 3.26
N TRP A 75 -8.50 7.38 3.80
CA TRP A 75 -9.05 7.83 5.07
C TRP A 75 -10.57 7.89 5.09
N ASP A 76 -11.19 8.28 3.98
CA ASP A 76 -12.64 8.42 3.80
C ASP A 76 -13.07 8.04 2.38
N GLY A 77 -14.36 8.06 2.12
CA GLY A 77 -14.94 7.72 0.82
C GLY A 77 -14.50 8.65 -0.30
N GLU A 78 -14.32 9.95 -0.02
CA GLU A 78 -13.90 10.93 -1.01
C GLU A 78 -12.44 10.71 -1.45
N ALA A 79 -11.55 10.40 -0.51
CA ALA A 79 -10.17 10.04 -0.80
C ALA A 79 -10.09 8.80 -1.72
N MET A 80 -10.94 7.80 -1.48
CA MET A 80 -11.03 6.60 -2.32
C MET A 80 -11.63 6.92 -3.70
N ARG A 81 -12.62 7.80 -3.78
CA ARG A 81 -13.20 8.27 -5.05
C ARG A 81 -12.14 8.97 -5.92
N LEU A 82 -11.34 9.87 -5.33
CA LEU A 82 -10.24 10.55 -6.02
C LEU A 82 -9.16 9.57 -6.52
N ALA A 83 -8.85 8.53 -5.75
CA ALA A 83 -7.95 7.47 -6.21
C ALA A 83 -8.52 6.72 -7.42
N GLY A 84 -9.85 6.49 -7.44
CA GLY A 84 -10.56 5.89 -8.56
C GLY A 84 -10.47 6.73 -9.83
N GLU A 85 -10.64 8.06 -9.73
CA GLU A 85 -10.47 9.01 -10.83
C GLU A 85 -9.04 9.02 -11.38
N ALA A 86 -8.05 8.81 -10.52
CA ALA A 86 -6.65 8.65 -10.93
C ALA A 86 -6.35 7.31 -11.64
N GLY A 87 -7.33 6.40 -11.72
CA GLY A 87 -7.26 5.15 -12.48
C GLY A 87 -6.88 3.90 -11.68
N ILE A 88 -6.84 3.94 -10.34
CA ILE A 88 -6.41 2.79 -9.52
C ILE A 88 -7.33 1.57 -9.71
N GLY A 89 -6.76 0.36 -9.66
CA GLY A 89 -7.51 -0.90 -9.84
C GLY A 89 -8.38 -1.27 -8.65
N GLY A 90 -7.92 -1.04 -7.43
CA GLY A 90 -8.66 -1.30 -6.21
C GLY A 90 -8.42 -0.25 -5.13
N VAL A 91 -9.34 -0.14 -4.18
CA VAL A 91 -9.25 0.78 -3.05
C VAL A 91 -9.51 0.05 -1.74
N ILE A 92 -8.66 0.33 -0.73
CA ILE A 92 -8.81 -0.23 0.61
C ILE A 92 -8.97 0.93 1.58
N PRO A 93 -10.10 1.02 2.32
CA PRO A 93 -10.31 2.05 3.33
C PRO A 93 -9.29 1.94 4.46
N LYS A 94 -9.07 3.03 5.19
CA LYS A 94 -8.46 2.96 6.51
C LYS A 94 -9.22 1.92 7.33
N THR A 95 -8.49 0.98 7.95
CA THR A 95 -9.07 -0.19 8.64
C THR A 95 -10.28 0.19 9.47
N ILE A 96 -11.44 -0.39 9.16
CA ILE A 96 -12.70 -0.15 9.86
C ILE A 96 -12.69 -0.94 11.15
N GLY A 97 -12.98 -0.26 12.25
CA GLY A 97 -13.10 -0.84 13.59
C GLY A 97 -14.56 -1.08 13.97
N PRO A 98 -14.82 -1.22 15.28
CA PRO A 98 -16.17 -1.50 15.81
C PRO A 98 -17.09 -0.28 15.71
N LYS A 99 -18.34 -0.47 16.18
CA LYS A 99 -19.37 0.55 16.23
C LYS A 99 -19.00 1.77 17.07
N GLN A 100 -18.27 1.56 18.18
CA GLN A 100 -17.87 2.63 19.09
C GLN A 100 -16.40 2.98 18.88
N ASP A 101 -16.09 4.24 19.10
CA ASP A 101 -14.70 4.69 19.19
C ASP A 101 -14.07 4.08 20.44
N TRP A 102 -13.10 3.18 20.26
CA TRP A 102 -12.51 2.40 21.35
C TRP A 102 -10.99 2.57 21.45
N ALA A 103 -10.44 3.38 20.58
CA ALA A 103 -9.00 3.66 20.57
C ALA A 103 -8.75 5.15 20.66
N ASP A 104 -7.96 5.56 21.65
CA ASP A 104 -7.42 6.92 21.72
C ASP A 104 -6.42 7.15 20.60
N HIS A 105 -6.81 7.97 19.62
CA HIS A 105 -5.91 8.37 18.55
C HIS A 105 -4.97 9.49 19.01
N PRO A 106 -3.66 9.40 18.68
CA PRO A 106 -2.73 10.48 18.96
C PRO A 106 -3.21 11.80 18.30
N ARG A 107 -3.36 12.85 19.11
CA ARG A 107 -3.81 14.16 18.61
C ARG A 107 -2.67 15.04 18.11
N ASN A 108 -1.45 14.79 18.59
CA ASN A 108 -0.26 15.58 18.26
C ASN A 108 0.89 14.67 17.82
N GLY A 109 1.68 15.14 16.85
CA GLY A 109 2.93 14.45 16.45
C GLY A 109 2.72 13.06 15.91
N ARG A 110 1.80 12.89 14.93
CA ARG A 110 1.46 11.56 14.38
C ARG A 110 2.40 11.06 13.30
N MET A 111 3.18 11.95 12.67
CA MET A 111 4.06 11.62 11.56
C MET A 111 5.39 12.36 11.66
N PHE A 112 6.48 11.65 11.31
CA PHE A 112 7.82 12.20 11.17
C PHE A 112 8.40 11.79 9.83
N LEU A 113 8.79 12.78 9.01
CA LEU A 113 9.38 12.55 7.70
C LEU A 113 10.88 12.33 7.84
N HIS A 114 11.34 11.11 7.60
CA HIS A 114 12.75 10.76 7.61
C HIS A 114 13.42 11.19 6.31
N ARG A 115 14.49 11.99 6.44
CA ARG A 115 15.26 12.52 5.31
C ARG A 115 16.72 12.08 5.38
N TYR A 116 17.30 11.83 4.24
CA TYR A 116 18.73 11.65 4.08
C TYR A 116 19.23 12.62 3.00
N ASN A 117 20.24 13.45 3.32
CA ASN A 117 20.72 14.53 2.45
C ASN A 117 19.57 15.40 1.88
N GLY A 118 18.64 15.81 2.73
CA GLY A 118 17.48 16.64 2.39
C GLY A 118 16.34 15.92 1.65
N LYS A 119 16.55 14.72 1.13
CA LYS A 119 15.55 13.96 0.38
C LYS A 119 14.76 13.03 1.32
N PRO A 120 13.42 12.95 1.19
CA PRO A 120 12.63 12.00 1.95
C PRO A 120 12.94 10.57 1.50
N ILE A 121 13.25 9.69 2.45
CA ILE A 121 13.50 8.27 2.22
C ILE A 121 12.52 7.36 2.95
N GLY A 122 11.77 7.89 3.90
CA GLY A 122 10.76 7.19 4.66
C GLY A 122 10.00 8.10 5.59
N GLN A 123 9.06 7.55 6.30
CA GLN A 123 8.35 8.25 7.37
C GLN A 123 7.97 7.28 8.49
N VAL A 124 8.01 7.78 9.71
CA VAL A 124 7.44 7.10 10.88
C VAL A 124 6.04 7.65 11.10
N ASN A 125 5.06 6.79 11.33
CA ASN A 125 3.69 7.19 11.62
C ASN A 125 3.16 6.47 12.86
N MET A 126 2.25 7.13 13.56
CA MET A 126 1.48 6.60 14.69
C MET A 126 -0.02 6.64 14.33
N GLU A 127 -0.33 6.30 13.09
CA GLU A 127 -1.69 6.19 12.57
C GLU A 127 -2.26 4.82 12.94
N LEU A 128 -3.27 4.80 13.78
CA LEU A 128 -3.97 3.58 14.19
C LEU A 128 -4.96 3.11 13.09
N PHE A 129 -6.20 2.89 13.47
CA PHE A 129 -7.30 2.51 12.59
C PHE A 129 -8.06 3.75 12.09
N SER A 130 -9.22 3.57 11.48
CA SER A 130 -10.14 4.66 11.20
C SER A 130 -10.59 5.34 12.50
N THR A 131 -10.64 6.67 12.49
CA THR A 131 -11.29 7.45 13.55
C THR A 131 -12.80 7.49 13.37
N MET A 132 -13.31 7.10 12.20
CA MET A 132 -14.73 6.93 11.94
C MET A 132 -15.17 5.55 12.38
N THR A 133 -16.33 5.50 13.04
CA THR A 133 -16.93 4.25 13.49
C THR A 133 -17.43 3.42 12.30
N ARG A 134 -17.70 2.14 12.52
CA ARG A 134 -18.32 1.24 11.55
C ARG A 134 -19.58 1.85 10.93
N ASP A 135 -20.45 2.44 11.76
CA ASP A 135 -21.72 2.99 11.31
C ASP A 135 -21.53 4.16 10.32
N VAL A 136 -20.56 5.05 10.57
CA VAL A 136 -20.24 6.15 9.63
C VAL A 136 -19.74 5.60 8.28
N TRP A 137 -18.95 4.53 8.29
CA TRP A 137 -18.52 3.86 7.06
C TRP A 137 -19.72 3.25 6.32
N ILE A 138 -20.60 2.53 7.01
CA ILE A 138 -21.77 1.87 6.42
C ILE A 138 -22.77 2.89 5.88
N ASP A 139 -23.07 3.93 6.65
CA ASP A 139 -24.15 4.88 6.34
C ASP A 139 -23.76 5.88 5.27
N ARG A 140 -22.47 6.12 5.04
CA ARG A 140 -22.02 7.21 4.14
C ARG A 140 -20.78 6.87 3.33
N GLU A 141 -19.67 6.50 3.97
CA GLU A 141 -18.35 6.50 3.34
C GLU A 141 -18.20 5.43 2.26
N LEU A 142 -18.77 4.23 2.47
CA LEU A 142 -18.70 3.15 1.48
C LEU A 142 -19.46 3.50 0.19
N GLU A 143 -20.60 4.20 0.29
CA GLU A 143 -21.34 4.66 -0.89
C GLU A 143 -20.54 5.69 -1.70
N ILE A 144 -19.85 6.62 -1.02
CA ILE A 144 -18.98 7.59 -1.68
C ILE A 144 -17.78 6.86 -2.33
N ALA A 145 -17.15 5.93 -1.60
CA ALA A 145 -16.03 5.14 -2.09
C ALA A 145 -16.39 4.28 -3.31
N LYS A 146 -17.61 3.72 -3.36
CA LYS A 146 -18.10 2.94 -4.52
C LYS A 146 -18.09 3.74 -5.82
N LYS A 147 -18.24 5.07 -5.75
CA LYS A 147 -18.15 5.98 -6.91
C LYS A 147 -16.74 6.04 -7.51
N SER A 148 -15.73 5.47 -6.85
CA SER A 148 -14.37 5.29 -7.41
C SER A 148 -14.37 4.41 -8.68
N GLY A 149 -15.36 3.52 -8.85
CA GLY A 149 -15.40 2.51 -9.90
C GLY A 149 -14.24 1.50 -9.83
N ALA A 150 -13.49 1.49 -8.72
CA ALA A 150 -12.43 0.52 -8.44
C ALA A 150 -12.97 -0.63 -7.59
N THR A 151 -12.24 -1.75 -7.56
CA THR A 151 -12.58 -2.89 -6.69
C THR A 151 -12.59 -2.47 -5.22
N MET A 152 -13.69 -2.74 -4.53
CA MET A 152 -13.90 -2.41 -3.12
C MET A 152 -13.34 -3.51 -2.22
N HIS A 153 -12.08 -3.37 -1.83
CA HIS A 153 -11.36 -4.29 -0.96
C HIS A 153 -11.37 -3.74 0.47
N ILE A 154 -12.23 -4.26 1.34
CA ILE A 154 -12.54 -3.61 2.61
C ILE A 154 -11.66 -4.12 3.74
N SER A 155 -10.84 -3.25 4.32
CA SER A 155 -10.01 -3.58 5.48
C SER A 155 -10.80 -3.46 6.77
N ILE A 156 -10.80 -4.55 7.55
CA ILE A 156 -11.44 -4.65 8.86
C ILE A 156 -10.42 -5.01 9.94
N LEU A 157 -10.67 -4.59 11.15
CA LEU A 157 -9.84 -4.90 12.30
C LEU A 157 -10.16 -6.28 12.85
N ALA A 158 -9.13 -7.11 13.09
CA ALA A 158 -9.28 -8.28 13.93
C ALA A 158 -9.54 -7.84 15.38
N MET A 159 -10.69 -8.17 15.90
CA MET A 159 -11.13 -7.80 17.25
C MET A 159 -10.52 -8.75 18.31
N PRO A 160 -10.47 -8.37 19.60
CA PRO A 160 -10.00 -9.28 20.64
C PRO A 160 -10.81 -10.57 20.72
N ASP A 161 -12.14 -10.47 20.57
CA ASP A 161 -13.05 -11.59 20.45
C ASP A 161 -13.28 -11.93 18.97
N PRO A 162 -13.03 -13.17 18.52
CA PRO A 162 -13.30 -13.60 17.15
C PRO A 162 -14.76 -13.42 16.70
N ASP A 163 -15.73 -13.56 17.62
CA ASP A 163 -17.14 -13.35 17.31
C ASP A 163 -17.44 -11.89 16.96
N ASP A 164 -16.71 -10.92 17.56
CA ASP A 164 -16.81 -9.52 17.18
C ASP A 164 -16.24 -9.27 15.78
N THR A 165 -15.17 -9.99 15.40
CA THR A 165 -14.65 -9.96 14.02
C THR A 165 -15.67 -10.48 13.03
N ALA A 166 -16.31 -11.62 13.32
CA ALA A 166 -17.38 -12.18 12.48
C ALA A 166 -18.56 -11.20 12.34
N ARG A 167 -19.04 -10.60 13.43
CA ARG A 167 -20.08 -9.57 13.39
C ARG A 167 -19.70 -8.37 12.52
N LEU A 168 -18.46 -7.91 12.61
CA LEU A 168 -17.98 -6.79 11.79
C LEU A 168 -17.99 -7.13 10.29
N VAL A 169 -17.63 -8.36 9.93
CA VAL A 169 -17.74 -8.88 8.54
C VAL A 169 -19.18 -8.85 8.07
N GLU A 170 -20.11 -9.42 8.88
CA GLU A 170 -21.53 -9.48 8.53
C GLU A 170 -22.15 -8.10 8.33
N ASP A 171 -21.90 -7.17 9.27
CA ASP A 171 -22.42 -5.81 9.20
C ASP A 171 -21.99 -5.08 7.92
N ILE A 172 -20.72 -5.19 7.55
CA ILE A 172 -20.19 -4.50 6.39
C ILE A 172 -20.62 -5.19 5.09
N GLN A 173 -20.59 -6.52 4.99
CA GLN A 173 -20.98 -7.21 3.76
C GLN A 173 -22.47 -7.05 3.44
N ASN A 174 -23.34 -6.87 4.46
CA ASN A 174 -24.77 -6.63 4.26
C ASN A 174 -25.08 -5.32 3.53
N THR A 175 -24.10 -4.39 3.40
CA THR A 175 -24.22 -3.20 2.56
C THR A 175 -24.23 -3.52 1.06
N GLY A 176 -23.76 -4.72 0.63
CA GLY A 176 -23.59 -5.08 -0.77
C GLY A 176 -22.49 -4.29 -1.49
N MET A 177 -21.62 -3.57 -0.76
CA MET A 177 -20.57 -2.72 -1.32
C MET A 177 -19.16 -3.29 -1.17
N VAL A 178 -19.03 -4.60 -0.91
CA VAL A 178 -17.75 -5.28 -0.67
C VAL A 178 -17.48 -6.28 -1.79
N ASP A 179 -16.32 -6.17 -2.44
CA ASP A 179 -15.87 -7.17 -3.41
C ASP A 179 -14.96 -8.22 -2.76
N LEU A 180 -14.14 -7.83 -1.74
CA LEU A 180 -13.39 -8.75 -0.88
C LEU A 180 -12.99 -8.05 0.43
N PHE A 181 -12.61 -8.84 1.45
CA PHE A 181 -12.12 -8.35 2.75
C PHE A 181 -10.60 -8.46 2.89
N GLU A 182 -10.00 -7.52 3.65
CA GLU A 182 -8.62 -7.59 4.18
C GLU A 182 -8.68 -7.55 5.71
N LEU A 183 -8.48 -8.69 6.38
CA LEU A 183 -8.37 -8.73 7.84
C LEU A 183 -7.05 -8.12 8.30
N ASN A 184 -7.10 -7.05 9.07
CA ASN A 184 -5.92 -6.40 9.64
C ASN A 184 -5.53 -7.03 10.97
N VAL A 185 -4.50 -7.87 10.96
CA VAL A 185 -3.85 -8.48 12.13
C VAL A 185 -2.43 -7.92 12.34
N SER A 186 -2.12 -6.76 11.77
CA SER A 186 -0.72 -6.37 11.52
C SER A 186 -0.33 -4.99 12.04
N CYS A 187 -1.25 -4.24 12.66
CA CYS A 187 -0.94 -2.90 13.17
C CYS A 187 0.26 -2.97 14.15
N PRO A 188 1.37 -2.25 13.89
CA PRO A 188 2.58 -2.34 14.70
C PRO A 188 2.49 -1.60 16.04
N MET A 189 1.40 -0.88 16.28
CA MET A 189 1.18 -0.12 17.52
C MET A 189 0.73 -1.07 18.62
N PRO A 190 1.25 -0.89 19.83
CA PRO A 190 0.97 -1.81 20.93
C PRO A 190 -0.38 -1.51 21.57
N ALA A 191 -1.45 -2.06 21.01
CA ALA A 191 -2.59 -2.43 21.83
C ALA A 191 -2.37 -3.90 22.24
N SER A 192 -2.46 -4.21 23.50
CA SER A 192 -2.11 -5.52 24.05
C SER A 192 -2.97 -6.69 23.54
N THR A 193 -4.01 -6.42 22.78
CA THR A 193 -5.03 -7.41 22.39
C THR A 193 -5.37 -7.45 20.89
N VAL A 194 -4.82 -6.52 20.09
CA VAL A 194 -5.15 -6.41 18.64
C VAL A 194 -3.89 -6.22 17.78
N GLY A 195 -4.09 -6.14 16.48
CA GLY A 195 -3.02 -5.89 15.52
C GLY A 195 -1.94 -6.96 15.56
N MET A 196 -0.65 -6.58 15.62
CA MET A 196 0.46 -7.53 15.59
C MET A 196 0.48 -8.51 16.77
N HIS A 197 -0.22 -8.25 17.88
CA HIS A 197 -0.38 -9.22 18.95
C HIS A 197 -1.09 -10.47 18.45
N ILE A 198 -2.14 -10.30 17.66
CA ILE A 198 -2.85 -11.40 16.99
C ILE A 198 -1.98 -11.97 15.86
N GLY A 199 -1.47 -11.13 14.97
CA GLY A 199 -0.80 -11.52 13.73
C GLY A 199 0.51 -12.30 13.90
N LYS A 200 1.18 -12.20 15.04
CA LYS A 200 2.39 -12.97 15.36
C LYS A 200 2.15 -14.24 16.20
N ASN A 201 0.91 -14.46 16.60
CA ASN A 201 0.52 -15.63 17.38
C ASN A 201 -0.31 -16.58 16.51
N PRO A 202 0.24 -17.74 16.09
CA PRO A 202 -0.45 -18.67 15.20
C PRO A 202 -1.85 -19.07 15.65
N SER A 203 -2.04 -19.34 16.95
CA SER A 203 -3.33 -19.77 17.49
C SER A 203 -4.39 -18.67 17.47
N LEU A 204 -4.00 -17.43 17.83
CA LEU A 204 -4.91 -16.27 17.77
C LEU A 204 -5.23 -15.92 16.31
N LEU A 205 -4.23 -15.91 15.44
CA LEU A 205 -4.37 -15.66 14.01
C LEU A 205 -5.38 -16.63 13.39
N LYS A 206 -5.21 -17.94 13.62
CA LYS A 206 -6.11 -18.97 13.12
C LYS A 206 -7.55 -18.71 13.52
N ARG A 207 -7.82 -18.52 14.81
CA ARG A 207 -9.18 -18.27 15.34
C ARG A 207 -9.84 -17.05 14.69
N GLN A 208 -9.10 -15.98 14.46
CA GLN A 208 -9.62 -14.76 13.84
C GLN A 208 -9.99 -14.96 12.36
N ILE A 209 -9.14 -15.69 11.63
CA ILE A 209 -9.40 -16.00 10.23
C ILE A 209 -10.60 -16.94 10.10
N GLU A 210 -10.65 -18.01 10.88
CA GLU A 210 -11.77 -18.96 10.88
C GLU A 210 -13.11 -18.27 11.20
N ALA A 211 -13.13 -17.37 12.19
CA ALA A 211 -14.33 -16.63 12.55
C ALA A 211 -14.79 -15.69 11.42
N GLY A 212 -13.91 -14.87 10.87
CA GLY A 212 -14.25 -14.00 9.75
C GLY A 212 -14.66 -14.77 8.49
N LYS A 213 -13.93 -15.84 8.16
CA LYS A 213 -14.18 -16.67 6.99
C LYS A 213 -15.49 -17.44 7.07
N SER A 214 -15.91 -17.86 8.28
CA SER A 214 -17.15 -18.62 8.47
C SER A 214 -18.41 -17.87 8.03
N VAL A 215 -18.37 -16.52 8.04
CA VAL A 215 -19.50 -15.65 7.69
C VAL A 215 -19.27 -14.86 6.38
N ALA A 216 -18.02 -14.75 5.90
CA ALA A 216 -17.71 -14.02 4.68
C ALA A 216 -18.30 -14.70 3.44
N LYS A 217 -19.04 -13.94 2.63
CA LYS A 217 -19.65 -14.37 1.35
C LYS A 217 -18.79 -13.98 0.14
N VAL A 218 -17.72 -13.23 0.36
CA VAL A 218 -16.74 -12.78 -0.64
C VAL A 218 -15.35 -13.23 -0.21
N PRO A 219 -14.34 -13.18 -1.09
CA PRO A 219 -12.99 -13.56 -0.71
C PRO A 219 -12.48 -12.81 0.53
N PHE A 220 -11.75 -13.52 1.39
CA PHE A 220 -11.29 -13.04 2.68
C PHE A 220 -9.77 -13.13 2.75
N THR A 221 -9.10 -11.99 2.61
CA THR A 221 -7.64 -11.90 2.64
C THR A 221 -7.13 -11.43 4.01
N VAL A 222 -5.85 -11.60 4.27
CA VAL A 222 -5.24 -11.26 5.56
C VAL A 222 -3.98 -10.43 5.35
N LYS A 223 -3.89 -9.28 6.03
CA LYS A 223 -2.69 -8.44 6.03
C LYS A 223 -1.80 -8.78 7.20
N LEU A 224 -0.61 -9.33 6.89
CA LEU A 224 0.34 -9.82 7.88
C LEU A 224 1.28 -8.72 8.36
N THR A 225 1.82 -8.92 9.58
CA THR A 225 2.87 -8.07 10.16
C THR A 225 4.26 -8.54 9.72
N PRO A 226 5.19 -7.62 9.40
CA PRO A 226 6.57 -7.99 9.12
C PRO A 226 7.41 -8.14 10.40
N ASN A 227 6.82 -7.87 11.58
CA ASN A 227 7.52 -7.64 12.84
C ASN A 227 7.46 -8.85 13.77
N ASP A 228 8.58 -9.21 14.34
CA ASP A 228 8.72 -10.13 15.48
C ASP A 228 8.05 -11.52 15.28
N CYS A 229 8.03 -12.05 14.04
CA CYS A 229 7.51 -13.38 13.72
C CYS A 229 8.23 -14.01 12.53
N ASP A 230 8.16 -15.34 12.43
CA ASP A 230 8.44 -16.05 11.19
C ASP A 230 7.25 -15.84 10.25
N LEU A 231 7.49 -15.08 9.17
CA LEU A 231 6.41 -14.70 8.27
C LEU A 231 5.92 -15.87 7.41
N VAL A 232 6.78 -16.86 7.12
CA VAL A 232 6.39 -18.07 6.39
C VAL A 232 5.48 -18.94 7.26
N GLU A 233 5.81 -19.09 8.55
CA GLU A 233 4.97 -19.81 9.52
C GLU A 233 3.56 -19.19 9.61
N VAL A 234 3.47 -17.88 9.88
CA VAL A 234 2.15 -17.23 10.03
C VAL A 234 1.37 -17.17 8.70
N ALA A 235 2.06 -17.10 7.55
CA ALA A 235 1.43 -17.20 6.23
C ALA A 235 0.85 -18.59 5.97
N THR A 236 1.56 -19.64 6.40
CA THR A 236 1.08 -21.04 6.32
C THR A 236 -0.16 -21.24 7.18
N VAL A 237 -0.12 -20.78 8.43
CA VAL A 237 -1.28 -20.82 9.32
C VAL A 237 -2.47 -20.04 8.75
N ALA A 238 -2.23 -18.87 8.15
CA ALA A 238 -3.31 -18.10 7.54
C ALA A 238 -3.97 -18.83 6.36
N LYS A 239 -3.16 -19.47 5.49
CA LYS A 239 -3.67 -20.32 4.40
C LYS A 239 -4.49 -21.49 4.93
N GLU A 240 -3.95 -22.22 5.91
CA GLU A 240 -4.62 -23.38 6.52
C GLU A 240 -5.92 -23.01 7.25
N ALA A 241 -6.00 -21.79 7.80
CA ALA A 241 -7.21 -21.24 8.41
C ALA A 241 -8.27 -20.79 7.39
N GLY A 242 -7.98 -20.86 6.08
CA GLY A 242 -8.93 -20.57 5.01
C GLY A 242 -8.84 -19.17 4.42
N ALA A 243 -7.74 -18.43 4.62
CA ALA A 243 -7.51 -17.17 3.90
C ALA A 243 -7.40 -17.42 2.39
N ASP A 244 -8.06 -16.59 1.58
CA ASP A 244 -8.03 -16.68 0.12
C ASP A 244 -6.79 -15.99 -0.48
N GLY A 245 -6.15 -15.09 0.26
CA GLY A 245 -4.94 -14.38 -0.15
C GLY A 245 -4.29 -13.63 1.01
N LEU A 246 -3.07 -13.18 0.80
CA LEU A 246 -2.29 -12.48 1.82
C LEU A 246 -1.77 -11.14 1.32
N THR A 247 -1.73 -10.14 2.20
CA THR A 247 -1.04 -8.87 1.98
C THR A 247 0.28 -8.84 2.76
N ILE A 248 1.40 -8.70 2.06
CA ILE A 248 2.76 -8.61 2.58
C ILE A 248 3.30 -7.21 2.30
N SER A 249 3.42 -6.36 3.28
CA SER A 249 3.05 -6.46 4.68
C SER A 249 2.69 -5.07 5.24
N ASN A 250 2.41 -4.96 6.54
CA ASN A 250 2.28 -3.68 7.21
C ASN A 250 3.65 -3.01 7.41
N SER A 251 3.68 -1.83 8.04
CA SER A 251 4.88 -1.03 8.35
C SER A 251 5.79 -1.72 9.37
N ILE A 252 7.09 -1.36 9.31
CA ILE A 252 8.11 -1.90 10.23
C ILE A 252 8.13 -1.04 11.50
N ARG A 253 8.14 -1.66 12.68
CA ARG A 253 8.28 -0.95 13.95
C ARG A 253 9.57 -0.15 13.99
N SER A 254 9.46 1.10 14.45
CA SER A 254 10.57 2.04 14.44
C SER A 254 10.42 3.13 15.48
N PHE A 255 11.47 3.90 15.62
CA PHE A 255 11.54 5.11 16.45
C PHE A 255 12.02 6.28 15.58
N ALA A 256 11.39 7.45 15.71
CA ALA A 256 11.65 8.60 14.84
C ALA A 256 13.00 9.30 15.12
N GLY A 257 13.63 9.02 16.28
CA GLY A 257 14.87 9.66 16.70
C GLY A 257 14.65 10.74 17.76
N VAL A 258 15.74 11.41 18.11
CA VAL A 258 15.80 12.43 19.17
C VAL A 258 16.37 13.71 18.60
N ASP A 259 15.79 14.84 18.97
CA ASP A 259 16.39 16.16 18.76
C ASP A 259 17.54 16.32 19.77
N ILE A 260 18.75 16.38 19.25
CA ILE A 260 19.98 16.43 20.07
C ILE A 260 20.16 17.74 20.81
N GLU A 261 19.52 18.82 20.35
CA GLU A 261 19.60 20.14 20.98
C GLU A 261 18.69 20.24 22.21
N THR A 262 17.56 19.53 22.17
CA THR A 262 16.57 19.59 23.26
C THR A 262 16.50 18.32 24.09
N GLY A 263 17.07 17.20 23.62
CA GLY A 263 16.97 15.88 24.23
C GLY A 263 15.59 15.24 24.12
N HIS A 264 14.66 15.83 23.36
CA HIS A 264 13.31 15.30 23.21
C HIS A 264 13.16 14.41 21.96
N PRO A 265 12.39 13.29 22.04
CA PRO A 265 12.09 12.50 20.86
C PRO A 265 11.20 13.29 19.87
N TYR A 266 11.46 13.15 18.55
CA TYR A 266 10.63 13.77 17.51
C TYR A 266 9.18 13.28 17.55
N LEU A 267 8.96 11.99 17.81
CA LEU A 267 7.67 11.42 18.20
C LEU A 267 7.80 10.77 19.56
N ARG A 268 6.84 11.01 20.46
CA ARG A 268 6.92 10.57 21.86
C ARG A 268 6.54 9.10 22.06
N SER A 269 6.39 8.33 20.97
CA SER A 269 6.12 6.89 21.00
C SER A 269 6.80 6.20 19.81
N TYR A 270 6.79 4.87 19.84
CA TYR A 270 7.16 4.06 18.70
C TYR A 270 6.08 4.14 17.60
N GLY A 271 6.48 3.97 16.33
CA GLY A 271 5.58 4.02 15.20
C GLY A 271 5.93 3.02 14.13
N GLY A 272 5.13 3.01 13.06
CA GLY A 272 5.37 2.22 11.87
C GLY A 272 6.22 3.00 10.86
N TYR A 273 7.32 2.43 10.40
CA TYR A 273 8.17 2.99 9.36
C TYR A 273 7.71 2.54 7.97
N THR A 274 7.57 3.48 7.06
CA THR A 274 7.08 3.28 5.69
C THR A 274 7.92 4.10 4.69
N GLY A 275 7.68 3.89 3.39
CA GLY A 275 8.36 4.59 2.32
C GLY A 275 9.49 3.79 1.67
N PRO A 276 10.24 4.38 0.71
CA PRO A 276 11.19 3.66 -0.14
C PRO A 276 12.24 2.84 0.61
N ALA A 277 12.67 3.28 1.79
CA ALA A 277 13.74 2.62 2.55
C ALA A 277 13.36 1.22 3.06
N ILE A 278 12.06 0.89 3.22
CA ILE A 278 11.65 -0.45 3.66
C ILE A 278 11.50 -1.46 2.51
N ARG A 279 11.49 -0.99 1.25
CA ARG A 279 11.20 -1.84 0.09
C ARG A 279 12.08 -3.11 0.04
N PRO A 280 13.40 -3.06 0.14
CA PRO A 280 14.24 -4.27 0.08
C PRO A 280 13.88 -5.29 1.16
N ILE A 281 13.50 -4.83 2.36
CA ILE A 281 13.12 -5.69 3.48
C ILE A 281 11.80 -6.41 3.17
N ILE A 282 10.81 -5.68 2.64
CA ILE A 282 9.51 -6.24 2.32
C ILE A 282 9.59 -7.15 1.09
N MET A 283 10.36 -6.80 0.07
CA MET A 283 10.60 -7.66 -1.10
C MET A 283 11.19 -9.01 -0.69
N ARG A 284 12.17 -9.03 0.22
CA ARG A 284 12.68 -10.28 0.80
C ARG A 284 11.54 -11.09 1.44
N LYS A 285 10.76 -10.47 2.33
CA LYS A 285 9.65 -11.15 3.04
C LYS A 285 8.57 -11.67 2.07
N LEU A 286 8.22 -10.88 1.06
CA LEU A 286 7.29 -11.32 0.02
C LEU A 286 7.82 -12.54 -0.73
N SER A 287 9.08 -12.52 -1.16
CA SER A 287 9.69 -13.62 -1.91
C SER A 287 9.83 -14.89 -1.06
N GLU A 288 10.09 -14.78 0.24
CA GLU A 288 10.12 -15.91 1.17
C GLU A 288 8.74 -16.57 1.26
N VAL A 289 7.66 -15.78 1.42
CA VAL A 289 6.30 -16.31 1.44
C VAL A 289 5.93 -16.91 0.07
N ALA A 290 6.20 -16.21 -1.04
CA ALA A 290 5.87 -16.67 -2.40
C ALA A 290 6.53 -18.00 -2.77
N ARG A 291 7.72 -18.31 -2.21
CA ARG A 291 8.44 -19.56 -2.46
C ARG A 291 7.98 -20.74 -1.60
N ASN A 292 7.34 -20.46 -0.47
CA ASN A 292 7.03 -21.50 0.53
C ASN A 292 5.53 -21.70 0.73
N VAL A 293 4.68 -20.73 0.36
CA VAL A 293 3.23 -20.79 0.59
C VAL A 293 2.51 -20.50 -0.72
N ASP A 294 1.85 -21.49 -1.26
CA ASP A 294 1.06 -21.37 -2.50
C ASP A 294 -0.29 -20.70 -2.19
N ILE A 295 -0.32 -19.38 -2.25
CA ILE A 295 -1.48 -18.52 -2.00
C ILE A 295 -1.32 -17.19 -2.77
N PRO A 296 -2.41 -16.59 -3.30
CA PRO A 296 -2.34 -15.28 -3.94
C PRO A 296 -1.78 -14.19 -3.02
N LEU A 297 -0.85 -13.36 -3.52
CA LEU A 297 -0.18 -12.33 -2.75
C LEU A 297 -0.47 -10.91 -3.27
N SER A 298 -0.67 -9.98 -2.33
CA SER A 298 -0.66 -8.55 -2.54
C SER A 298 0.58 -7.96 -1.87
N GLY A 299 1.44 -7.26 -2.63
CA GLY A 299 2.67 -6.67 -2.10
C GLY A 299 2.48 -5.22 -1.68
N VAL A 300 3.00 -4.81 -0.51
CA VAL A 300 2.96 -3.41 -0.05
C VAL A 300 4.19 -3.04 0.77
N GLY A 301 4.85 -1.95 0.36
CA GLY A 301 5.98 -1.36 1.10
C GLY A 301 6.97 -0.66 0.18
N GLY A 302 7.03 0.66 0.26
CA GLY A 302 8.01 1.48 -0.45
C GLY A 302 7.80 1.62 -1.96
N VAL A 303 6.65 1.24 -2.47
CA VAL A 303 6.30 1.35 -3.91
C VAL A 303 6.05 2.81 -4.27
N GLY A 304 6.77 3.33 -5.26
CA GLY A 304 6.67 4.71 -5.72
C GLY A 304 6.81 4.89 -7.24
N SER A 305 7.12 3.82 -7.98
CA SER A 305 7.28 3.85 -9.43
C SER A 305 6.78 2.55 -10.08
N TYR A 306 6.63 2.55 -11.42
CA TYR A 306 6.31 1.34 -12.17
C TYR A 306 7.36 0.24 -11.99
N ARG A 307 8.65 0.61 -11.84
CA ARG A 307 9.73 -0.36 -11.61
C ARG A 307 9.49 -1.15 -10.34
N ASP A 308 9.10 -0.45 -9.27
CA ASP A 308 8.79 -1.09 -7.99
C ASP A 308 7.60 -2.05 -8.12
N VAL A 309 6.58 -1.67 -8.90
CA VAL A 309 5.40 -2.54 -9.16
C VAL A 309 5.84 -3.81 -9.88
N VAL A 310 6.67 -3.68 -10.93
CA VAL A 310 7.17 -4.82 -11.70
C VAL A 310 8.03 -5.73 -10.81
N GLU A 311 8.92 -5.19 -9.98
CA GLU A 311 9.74 -5.97 -9.03
C GLU A 311 8.86 -6.81 -8.11
N TYR A 312 7.79 -6.23 -7.53
CA TYR A 312 6.85 -6.97 -6.66
C TYR A 312 6.13 -8.09 -7.41
N ILE A 313 5.70 -7.84 -8.66
CA ILE A 313 5.05 -8.86 -9.49
C ILE A 313 6.04 -9.98 -9.85
N MET A 314 7.26 -9.64 -10.25
CA MET A 314 8.30 -10.64 -10.53
C MET A 314 8.69 -11.47 -9.30
N LEU A 315 8.40 -10.99 -8.10
CA LEU A 315 8.55 -11.70 -6.83
C LEU A 315 7.26 -12.42 -6.36
N GLY A 316 6.24 -12.53 -7.22
CA GLY A 316 5.06 -13.34 -6.98
C GLY A 316 3.80 -12.58 -6.55
N ALA A 317 3.84 -11.25 -6.40
CA ALA A 317 2.63 -10.48 -6.11
C ALA A 317 1.67 -10.46 -7.31
N THR A 318 0.38 -10.57 -7.05
CA THR A 318 -0.70 -10.36 -8.03
C THR A 318 -1.14 -8.91 -8.09
N THR A 319 -1.27 -8.28 -6.92
CA THR A 319 -1.58 -6.85 -6.75
C THR A 319 -0.49 -6.16 -5.96
N VAL A 320 -0.37 -4.83 -6.15
CA VAL A 320 0.66 -4.02 -5.49
C VAL A 320 0.02 -2.77 -4.89
N GLN A 321 0.18 -2.59 -3.59
CA GLN A 321 -0.50 -1.51 -2.88
C GLN A 321 0.38 -0.25 -2.76
N LEU A 322 -0.25 0.92 -2.92
CA LEU A 322 0.36 2.24 -2.79
C LEU A 322 -0.12 2.93 -1.50
N CYS A 323 0.81 3.51 -0.75
CA CYS A 323 0.52 4.36 0.41
C CYS A 323 1.38 5.63 0.40
N THR A 324 2.61 5.57 0.89
CA THR A 324 3.49 6.71 1.12
C THR A 324 3.73 7.56 -0.13
N ALA A 325 3.82 6.93 -1.30
CA ALA A 325 4.00 7.64 -2.57
C ALA A 325 2.81 8.55 -2.88
N VAL A 326 1.58 8.10 -2.59
CA VAL A 326 0.36 8.90 -2.75
C VAL A 326 0.31 10.01 -1.69
N MET A 327 0.71 9.73 -0.44
CA MET A 327 0.79 10.76 0.61
C MET A 327 1.74 11.90 0.25
N TRP A 328 2.88 11.58 -0.37
CA TRP A 328 3.90 12.59 -0.71
C TRP A 328 3.62 13.34 -2.01
N ASN A 329 3.01 12.69 -2.99
CA ASN A 329 2.88 13.19 -4.37
C ASN A 329 1.42 13.38 -4.82
N GLY A 330 0.43 13.05 -3.97
CA GLY A 330 -0.99 13.07 -4.32
C GLY A 330 -1.41 11.92 -5.24
N TYR A 331 -2.70 11.86 -5.56
CA TYR A 331 -3.29 10.78 -6.36
C TYR A 331 -2.79 10.76 -7.82
N GLY A 332 -2.29 11.88 -8.35
CA GLY A 332 -1.64 11.92 -9.67
C GLY A 332 -0.46 10.97 -9.84
N GLN A 333 0.14 10.52 -8.73
CA GLN A 333 1.19 9.49 -8.75
C GLN A 333 0.67 8.15 -9.30
N ILE A 334 -0.59 7.82 -9.05
CA ILE A 334 -1.26 6.62 -9.57
C ILE A 334 -1.29 6.65 -11.10
N THR A 335 -1.81 7.75 -11.68
CA THR A 335 -1.89 7.93 -13.14
C THR A 335 -0.50 7.86 -13.79
N LYS A 336 0.51 8.47 -13.13
CA LYS A 336 1.89 8.42 -13.62
C LYS A 336 2.42 6.99 -13.66
N ILE A 337 2.26 6.24 -12.56
CA ILE A 337 2.73 4.84 -12.48
C ILE A 337 2.03 3.98 -13.53
N LEU A 338 0.71 4.12 -13.72
CA LEU A 338 -0.05 3.35 -14.72
C LEU A 338 0.43 3.62 -16.14
N LYS A 339 0.64 4.89 -16.49
CA LYS A 339 1.16 5.29 -17.81
C LYS A 339 2.55 4.69 -18.07
N ASP A 340 3.44 4.79 -17.07
CA ASP A 340 4.81 4.30 -17.21
C ASP A 340 4.84 2.75 -17.26
N LEU A 341 3.91 2.09 -16.55
CA LEU A 341 3.77 0.63 -16.51
C LEU A 341 3.27 0.09 -17.86
N ASP A 342 2.22 0.70 -18.44
CA ASP A 342 1.68 0.37 -19.75
C ASP A 342 2.77 0.49 -20.83
N ALA A 343 3.46 1.63 -20.87
CA ALA A 343 4.56 1.86 -21.81
C ALA A 343 5.71 0.84 -21.65
N TRP A 344 6.02 0.42 -20.43
CA TRP A 344 7.04 -0.59 -20.18
C TRP A 344 6.60 -1.98 -20.64
N MET A 345 5.35 -2.37 -20.41
CA MET A 345 4.78 -3.64 -20.88
C MET A 345 4.82 -3.71 -22.42
N ASP A 346 4.39 -2.65 -23.09
CA ASP A 346 4.45 -2.55 -24.57
C ASP A 346 5.88 -2.62 -25.09
N GLN A 347 6.82 -1.88 -24.48
CA GLN A 347 8.23 -1.90 -24.87
C GLN A 347 8.85 -3.29 -24.75
N LYS A 348 8.44 -4.08 -23.75
CA LYS A 348 8.92 -5.44 -23.50
C LYS A 348 8.15 -6.48 -24.32
N GLY A 349 7.01 -6.14 -24.90
CA GLY A 349 6.14 -7.05 -25.63
C GLY A 349 5.33 -8.00 -24.77
N TYR A 350 5.22 -7.74 -23.46
CA TYR A 350 4.39 -8.53 -22.55
C TYR A 350 2.92 -8.20 -22.76
N LYS A 351 2.07 -9.22 -22.79
CA LYS A 351 0.64 -9.10 -22.99
C LYS A 351 -0.14 -9.07 -21.69
N SER A 352 0.38 -9.69 -20.64
CA SER A 352 -0.22 -9.74 -19.31
C SER A 352 0.85 -9.88 -18.22
N PHE A 353 0.47 -9.61 -16.98
CA PHE A 353 1.35 -9.80 -15.82
C PHE A 353 1.61 -11.26 -15.49
N ASP A 354 0.78 -12.19 -15.97
CA ASP A 354 1.00 -13.63 -15.74
C ASP A 354 2.30 -14.13 -16.37
N GLU A 355 2.76 -13.47 -17.46
CA GLU A 355 4.03 -13.81 -18.13
C GLU A 355 5.26 -13.50 -17.26
N ILE A 356 5.14 -12.57 -16.31
CA ILE A 356 6.25 -12.11 -15.47
C ILE A 356 6.07 -12.40 -13.99
N ARG A 357 4.89 -12.87 -13.56
CA ARG A 357 4.64 -13.12 -12.14
C ARG A 357 5.55 -14.25 -11.64
N GLY A 358 6.33 -13.93 -10.61
CA GLY A 358 7.21 -14.90 -9.94
C GLY A 358 8.45 -15.32 -10.73
N ILE A 359 8.72 -14.74 -11.90
CA ILE A 359 9.85 -15.17 -12.75
C ILE A 359 11.21 -15.06 -12.07
N ALA A 360 11.37 -14.12 -11.12
CA ALA A 360 12.62 -13.93 -10.39
C ALA A 360 12.82 -14.94 -9.25
N LEU A 361 11.77 -15.64 -8.80
CA LEU A 361 11.84 -16.51 -7.63
C LEU A 361 12.76 -17.73 -7.85
N LYS A 362 12.84 -18.23 -9.06
CA LYS A 362 13.69 -19.39 -9.42
C LYS A 362 15.19 -19.10 -9.29
N ASP A 363 15.57 -17.82 -9.42
CA ASP A 363 16.98 -17.40 -9.38
C ASP A 363 17.45 -17.01 -7.98
N ILE A 364 16.53 -16.99 -6.99
CA ILE A 364 16.86 -16.77 -5.58
C ILE A 364 17.40 -18.04 -4.98
N THR A 365 18.65 -18.02 -4.53
CA THR A 365 19.34 -19.20 -3.98
C THR A 365 20.00 -18.91 -2.63
N THR A 366 20.62 -19.92 -2.02
CA THR A 366 21.34 -19.76 -0.73
C THR A 366 22.79 -19.32 -0.98
N VAL A 367 23.42 -18.76 0.07
CA VAL A 367 24.82 -18.31 0.01
C VAL A 367 25.76 -19.48 -0.31
N GLU A 368 25.47 -20.68 0.21
CA GLU A 368 26.23 -21.89 -0.02
C GLU A 368 26.23 -22.27 -1.51
N LYS A 369 25.04 -22.25 -2.14
CA LYS A 369 24.93 -22.51 -3.58
C LYS A 369 25.59 -21.43 -4.43
N LEU A 370 25.54 -20.16 -4.00
CA LEU A 370 26.26 -19.09 -4.69
C LEU A 370 27.78 -19.30 -4.66
N ALA A 371 28.32 -19.85 -3.56
CA ALA A 371 29.74 -20.15 -3.44
C ALA A 371 30.20 -21.29 -4.38
N GLU A 372 29.30 -22.15 -4.81
CA GLU A 372 29.55 -23.25 -5.77
C GLU A 372 29.48 -22.77 -7.24
N MET A 373 28.90 -21.60 -7.49
CA MET A 373 28.75 -21.05 -8.85
C MET A 373 30.07 -20.50 -9.37
N PRO A 374 30.30 -20.51 -10.70
CA PRO A 374 31.46 -19.86 -11.29
C PRO A 374 31.52 -18.37 -10.88
N PRO A 375 32.70 -17.83 -10.55
CA PRO A 375 32.83 -16.42 -10.19
C PRO A 375 32.41 -15.52 -11.34
N LEU A 376 31.62 -14.53 -11.04
CA LEU A 376 31.25 -13.47 -11.96
C LEU A 376 32.29 -12.34 -11.83
N PHE A 377 32.87 -11.95 -12.93
CA PHE A 377 33.79 -10.80 -13.00
C PHE A 377 33.05 -9.62 -13.61
N ALA A 378 33.33 -8.41 -13.09
CA ALA A 378 32.86 -7.19 -13.73
C ALA A 378 33.67 -6.98 -15.03
N GLU A 379 32.97 -6.88 -16.16
CA GLU A 379 33.54 -6.43 -17.42
C GLU A 379 33.33 -4.93 -17.56
N ILE A 380 34.44 -4.23 -17.81
CA ILE A 380 34.43 -2.79 -18.11
C ILE A 380 34.40 -2.65 -19.63
N ASP A 381 33.29 -2.15 -20.16
CA ASP A 381 33.19 -1.71 -21.55
C ASP A 381 34.12 -0.49 -21.76
N ALA A 382 35.28 -0.72 -22.36
CA ALA A 382 36.29 0.31 -22.53
C ALA A 382 35.78 1.51 -23.36
N ASP A 383 34.86 1.28 -24.30
CA ASP A 383 34.26 2.33 -25.14
C ASP A 383 33.26 3.21 -24.41
N LYS A 384 32.70 2.70 -23.31
CA LYS A 384 31.72 3.41 -22.44
C LYS A 384 32.33 3.89 -21.11
N CYS A 385 33.55 3.45 -20.82
CA CYS A 385 34.21 3.79 -19.57
C CYS A 385 34.68 5.26 -19.60
N THR A 386 34.19 6.05 -18.65
CA THR A 386 34.62 7.46 -18.50
C THR A 386 35.91 7.65 -17.69
N GLY A 387 36.45 6.59 -17.12
CA GLY A 387 37.64 6.64 -16.27
C GLY A 387 37.39 7.38 -14.93
N CYS A 388 36.17 7.37 -14.40
CA CYS A 388 35.81 8.13 -13.19
C CYS A 388 36.38 7.57 -11.88
N GLY A 389 37.05 6.42 -11.89
CA GLY A 389 37.62 5.74 -10.73
C GLY A 389 36.68 4.75 -10.11
#